data_e937feab64e8735770b989e473012039
#
_entry.id   e937feab64e8735770b989e473012039
#
_cell.length_a   1.000
_cell.length_b   1.000
_cell.length_c   1.000
_cell.angle_alpha   90.00
_cell.angle_beta   90.00
_cell.angle_gamma   90.00
#
_symmetry.space_group_name_H-M   'P 1'
#
loop_
_entity.id
_entity.type
_entity.pdbx_description
1 polymer ?
#
loop_
_entity_poly.entity_id
_entity_poly.type
_entity_poly.pdbx_seq_one_letter_code
_entity_poly.pdbx_strand_id
1 'polypeptide(L)'
;MQLATDAVGAQDRLRTALKGVGHDVVLIDCPPSLGLLTVNGLVAADRVVVVSEPAAWASDGVAQMLRTIERVRDRQRTELVTAGVVVNRLGRTRDARYWHEQLVASYEDLVVGPIHLRAAIAEASAQSLPLHALGQRAGAEIAAAEFTALLAQVVPDLSPKDA
;
A
#
# COMPACT_ATOMS: atom_id res chain seq x y z
N MET A 1 23.33 -11.11 8.66
CA MET A 1 23.31 -9.69 9.05
C MET A 1 24.43 -8.91 8.36
N GLN A 2 24.50 -8.92 7.03
CA GLN A 2 25.56 -8.33 6.21
C GLN A 2 25.05 -7.20 5.27
N LEU A 3 23.79 -6.78 5.40
CA LEU A 3 23.14 -5.82 4.51
C LEU A 3 23.49 -4.34 4.81
N ALA A 4 24.15 -4.06 5.90
CA ALA A 4 24.42 -2.68 6.35
C ALA A 4 25.83 -2.17 6.02
N THR A 5 26.74 -3.00 5.52
CA THR A 5 28.16 -2.65 5.39
C THR A 5 28.60 -2.23 3.99
N ASP A 6 27.85 -2.52 2.95
CA ASP A 6 28.17 -2.07 1.59
C ASP A 6 27.35 -0.84 1.22
N ALA A 7 27.89 0.32 1.45
CA ALA A 7 27.19 1.60 1.23
C ALA A 7 26.88 1.90 -0.26
N VAL A 8 27.64 1.35 -1.20
CA VAL A 8 27.47 1.56 -2.64
C VAL A 8 26.51 0.49 -3.21
N GLY A 9 25.39 0.93 -3.81
CA GLY A 9 24.40 0.02 -4.42
C GLY A 9 23.48 -0.72 -3.42
N ALA A 10 23.53 -0.40 -2.12
CA ALA A 10 22.70 -1.03 -1.12
C ALA A 10 21.19 -0.87 -1.38
N GLN A 11 20.79 0.21 -2.05
CA GLN A 11 19.41 0.52 -2.39
C GLN A 11 18.87 -0.25 -3.62
N ASP A 12 19.74 -0.84 -4.45
CA ASP A 12 19.36 -1.56 -5.68
C ASP A 12 19.27 -3.08 -5.50
N ARG A 13 19.51 -3.58 -4.30
CA ARG A 13 19.62 -5.02 -4.05
C ARG A 13 18.32 -5.76 -4.31
N LEU A 14 17.19 -5.21 -3.83
CA LEU A 14 15.89 -5.83 -4.06
C LEU A 14 15.53 -5.81 -5.55
N ARG A 15 15.70 -4.68 -6.22
CA ARG A 15 15.48 -4.55 -7.67
C ARG A 15 16.31 -5.58 -8.44
N THR A 16 17.56 -5.79 -8.04
CA THR A 16 18.44 -6.78 -8.67
C THR A 16 17.97 -8.21 -8.41
N ALA A 17 17.53 -8.51 -7.18
CA ALA A 17 17.01 -9.83 -6.79
C ALA A 17 15.69 -10.19 -7.48
N LEU A 18 14.86 -9.21 -7.83
CA LEU A 18 13.59 -9.41 -8.52
C LEU A 18 13.72 -9.55 -10.05
N LYS A 19 14.92 -9.36 -10.63
CA LYS A 19 15.12 -9.56 -12.07
C LYS A 19 14.84 -11.00 -12.48
N GLY A 20 13.96 -11.16 -13.47
CA GLY A 20 13.61 -12.47 -14.02
C GLY A 20 12.58 -13.25 -13.21
N VAL A 21 11.95 -12.65 -12.21
CA VAL A 21 10.79 -13.22 -11.53
C VAL A 21 9.63 -13.28 -12.52
N GLY A 22 9.05 -14.49 -12.71
CA GLY A 22 8.01 -14.76 -13.71
C GLY A 22 6.57 -14.58 -13.19
N HIS A 23 6.33 -13.68 -12.25
CA HIS A 23 4.99 -13.36 -11.74
C HIS A 23 4.44 -12.10 -12.38
N ASP A 24 3.13 -12.06 -12.65
CA ASP A 24 2.45 -10.88 -13.21
C ASP A 24 2.48 -9.70 -12.22
N VAL A 25 2.42 -9.98 -10.91
CA VAL A 25 2.50 -8.99 -9.82
C VAL A 25 3.37 -9.47 -8.69
N VAL A 26 4.19 -8.57 -8.17
CA VAL A 26 4.97 -8.76 -6.95
C VAL A 26 4.56 -7.69 -5.94
N LEU A 27 4.07 -8.09 -4.79
CA LEU A 27 3.76 -7.19 -3.68
C LEU A 27 4.96 -7.10 -2.74
N ILE A 28 5.40 -5.86 -2.47
CA ILE A 28 6.51 -5.58 -1.56
C ILE A 28 5.93 -4.93 -0.31
N ASP A 29 5.84 -5.69 0.78
CA ASP A 29 5.47 -5.15 2.09
C ASP A 29 6.66 -4.42 2.71
N CYS A 30 6.48 -3.15 3.05
CA CYS A 30 7.53 -2.28 3.57
C CYS A 30 7.27 -1.94 5.04
N PRO A 31 8.33 -1.89 5.88
CA PRO A 31 8.18 -1.47 7.27
C PRO A 31 7.74 0.00 7.35
N PRO A 32 7.08 0.42 8.46
CA PRO A 32 6.58 1.79 8.65
C PRO A 32 7.70 2.80 8.96
N SER A 33 8.87 2.63 8.40
CA SER A 33 10.03 3.49 8.59
C SER A 33 10.62 3.90 7.24
N LEU A 34 11.17 5.10 7.15
CA LEU A 34 11.82 5.61 5.94
C LEU A 34 13.30 5.20 5.85
N GLY A 35 13.61 3.99 6.31
CA GLY A 35 14.95 3.42 6.31
C GLY A 35 15.35 2.79 4.96
N LEU A 36 16.54 2.17 4.95
CA LEU A 36 17.11 1.55 3.75
C LEU A 36 16.20 0.46 3.14
N LEU A 37 15.45 -0.30 3.95
CA LEU A 37 14.54 -1.33 3.45
C LEU A 37 13.39 -0.72 2.64
N THR A 38 12.77 0.35 3.14
CA THR A 38 11.72 1.07 2.42
C THR A 38 12.25 1.68 1.13
N VAL A 39 13.46 2.27 1.15
CA VAL A 39 14.11 2.78 -0.06
C VAL A 39 14.35 1.65 -1.07
N ASN A 40 14.81 0.47 -0.65
CA ASN A 40 14.95 -0.69 -1.53
C ASN A 40 13.60 -1.11 -2.16
N GLY A 41 12.52 -1.11 -1.38
CA GLY A 41 11.18 -1.36 -1.88
C GLY A 41 10.78 -0.36 -2.96
N LEU A 42 10.93 0.95 -2.68
CA LEU A 42 10.59 2.02 -3.60
C LEU A 42 11.43 1.99 -4.90
N VAL A 43 12.72 1.66 -4.79
CA VAL A 43 13.61 1.55 -5.96
C VAL A 43 13.27 0.34 -6.83
N ALA A 44 12.77 -0.74 -6.22
CA ALA A 44 12.41 -1.96 -6.92
C ALA A 44 11.01 -1.94 -7.53
N ALA A 45 10.12 -1.08 -7.04
CA ALA A 45 8.72 -1.02 -7.43
C ALA A 45 8.48 -0.13 -8.65
N ASP A 46 7.46 -0.49 -9.43
CA ASP A 46 6.91 0.34 -10.51
C ASP A 46 5.80 1.26 -9.98
N ARG A 47 5.07 0.78 -8.97
CA ARG A 47 3.96 1.49 -8.34
C ARG A 47 4.09 1.44 -6.83
N VAL A 48 3.68 2.51 -6.15
CA VAL A 48 3.62 2.57 -4.69
C VAL A 48 2.23 2.98 -4.22
N VAL A 49 1.73 2.26 -3.24
CA VAL A 49 0.50 2.58 -2.52
C VAL A 49 0.88 3.04 -1.11
N VAL A 50 0.49 4.25 -0.76
CA VAL A 50 0.68 4.77 0.59
C VAL A 50 -0.54 4.39 1.43
N VAL A 51 -0.33 3.64 2.50
CA VAL A 51 -1.42 3.23 3.40
C VAL A 51 -1.42 4.11 4.64
N SER A 52 -2.58 4.68 4.97
CA SER A 52 -2.78 5.53 6.13
C SER A 52 -4.05 5.14 6.88
N GLU A 53 -4.09 5.37 8.19
CA GLU A 53 -5.32 5.28 8.98
C GLU A 53 -5.93 6.67 9.18
N PRO A 54 -7.26 6.80 9.36
CA PRO A 54 -7.91 8.08 9.57
C PRO A 54 -7.65 8.61 10.99
N ALA A 55 -6.59 9.38 11.15
CA ALA A 55 -6.13 9.91 12.43
C ALA A 55 -5.52 11.32 12.26
N ALA A 56 -5.41 12.07 13.35
CA ALA A 56 -4.94 13.46 13.38
C ALA A 56 -3.58 13.69 12.68
N TRP A 57 -2.65 12.74 12.77
CA TRP A 57 -1.30 12.82 12.19
C TRP A 57 -1.17 12.15 10.82
N ALA A 58 -2.28 11.67 10.25
CA ALA A 58 -2.29 10.94 8.99
C ALA A 58 -1.74 11.79 7.84
N SER A 59 -2.18 13.04 7.74
CA SER A 59 -1.78 13.96 6.67
C SER A 59 -0.27 14.22 6.66
N ASP A 60 0.34 14.40 7.85
CA ASP A 60 1.78 14.63 7.97
C ASP A 60 2.58 13.40 7.54
N GLY A 61 2.14 12.20 7.95
CA GLY A 61 2.74 10.93 7.56
C GLY A 61 2.67 10.70 6.04
N VAL A 62 1.52 10.95 5.44
CA VAL A 62 1.32 10.87 3.99
C VAL A 62 2.23 11.87 3.27
N ALA A 63 2.25 13.15 3.70
CA ALA A 63 3.11 14.17 3.12
C ALA A 63 4.61 13.78 3.19
N GLN A 64 5.05 13.22 4.30
CA GLN A 64 6.43 12.78 4.46
C GLN A 64 6.77 11.61 3.52
N MET A 65 5.85 10.65 3.36
CA MET A 65 6.03 9.52 2.44
C MET A 65 6.07 10.01 1.00
N LEU A 66 5.14 10.87 0.58
CA LEU A 66 5.12 11.42 -0.78
C LEU A 66 6.43 12.16 -1.13
N ARG A 67 6.93 13.01 -0.21
CA ARG A 67 8.25 13.66 -0.40
C ARG A 67 9.40 12.65 -0.50
N THR A 68 9.30 11.50 0.16
CA THR A 68 10.33 10.47 0.08
C THR A 68 10.25 9.73 -1.25
N ILE A 69 9.06 9.43 -1.75
CA ILE A 69 8.82 8.83 -3.07
C ILE A 69 9.40 9.74 -4.17
N GLU A 70 9.11 11.03 -4.12
CA GLU A 70 9.67 12.02 -5.07
C GLU A 70 11.20 12.02 -5.05
N ARG A 71 11.81 12.06 -3.86
CA ARG A 71 13.28 12.01 -3.73
C ARG A 71 13.88 10.72 -4.27
N VAL A 72 13.23 9.58 -4.11
CA VAL A 72 13.68 8.31 -4.67
C VAL A 72 13.57 8.35 -6.18
N ARG A 73 12.43 8.78 -6.72
CA ARG A 73 12.21 8.92 -8.17
C ARG A 73 13.28 9.79 -8.82
N ASP A 74 13.53 10.96 -8.26
CA ASP A 74 14.48 11.92 -8.82
C ASP A 74 15.94 11.43 -8.77
N ARG A 75 16.35 10.84 -7.64
CA ARG A 75 17.72 10.38 -7.44
C ARG A 75 18.04 9.10 -8.20
N GLN A 76 17.10 8.18 -8.26
CA GLN A 76 17.27 6.88 -8.88
C GLN A 76 16.82 6.86 -10.35
N ARG A 77 16.24 7.97 -10.84
CA ARG A 77 15.66 8.08 -12.18
C ARG A 77 14.71 6.91 -12.49
N THR A 78 13.89 6.55 -11.51
CA THR A 78 12.87 5.49 -11.65
C THR A 78 11.57 6.09 -12.19
N GLU A 79 10.82 5.29 -12.91
CA GLU A 79 9.44 5.63 -13.34
C GLU A 79 8.40 5.28 -12.25
N LEU A 80 8.80 5.29 -10.98
CA LEU A 80 7.95 4.96 -9.86
C LEU A 80 6.71 5.87 -9.82
N VAL A 81 5.53 5.26 -9.91
CA VAL A 81 4.24 5.95 -9.88
C VAL A 81 3.62 5.83 -8.49
N THR A 82 3.16 6.94 -7.92
CA THR A 82 2.26 6.90 -6.76
C THR A 82 0.87 6.48 -7.24
N ALA A 83 0.50 5.23 -6.99
CA ALA A 83 -0.77 4.66 -7.45
C ALA A 83 -1.96 5.11 -6.59
N GLY A 84 -1.70 5.56 -5.36
CA GLY A 84 -2.73 6.13 -4.50
C GLY A 84 -2.37 6.17 -3.03
N VAL A 85 -3.18 6.89 -2.27
CA VAL A 85 -3.21 6.94 -0.81
C VAL A 85 -4.46 6.20 -0.34
N VAL A 86 -4.28 5.05 0.29
CA VAL A 86 -5.37 4.22 0.81
C VAL A 86 -5.66 4.58 2.25
N VAL A 87 -6.91 4.94 2.53
CA VAL A 87 -7.38 5.06 3.92
C VAL A 87 -7.83 3.69 4.40
N ASN A 88 -7.01 3.07 5.23
CA ASN A 88 -7.27 1.75 5.81
C ASN A 88 -7.95 1.88 7.17
N ARG A 89 -8.71 0.85 7.57
CA ARG A 89 -9.40 0.76 8.85
C ARG A 89 -10.37 1.92 9.11
N LEU A 90 -11.03 2.41 8.09
CA LEU A 90 -12.02 3.48 8.24
C LEU A 90 -13.18 3.01 9.12
N GLY A 91 -13.24 3.57 10.33
CA GLY A 91 -14.30 3.30 11.31
C GLY A 91 -15.57 4.11 11.03
N ARG A 92 -16.64 3.81 11.84
CA ARG A 92 -17.93 4.51 11.73
C ARG A 92 -18.02 5.75 12.64
N THR A 93 -16.95 6.13 13.34
CA THR A 93 -16.95 7.28 14.24
C THR A 93 -16.97 8.59 13.48
N ARG A 94 -17.42 9.67 14.12
CA ARG A 94 -17.36 11.03 13.54
C ARG A 94 -15.92 11.45 13.29
N ASP A 95 -15.03 11.11 14.22
CA ASP A 95 -13.61 11.43 14.14
C ASP A 95 -12.95 10.75 12.93
N ALA A 96 -13.18 9.45 12.73
CA ALA A 96 -12.65 8.74 11.58
C ALA A 96 -13.13 9.34 10.24
N ARG A 97 -14.41 9.73 10.16
CA ARG A 97 -14.95 10.39 8.97
C ARG A 97 -14.32 11.76 8.74
N TYR A 98 -14.18 12.56 9.79
CA TYR A 98 -13.53 13.86 9.71
C TYR A 98 -12.10 13.76 9.15
N TRP A 99 -11.26 12.87 9.71
CA TRP A 99 -9.88 12.70 9.24
C TRP A 99 -9.80 12.12 7.84
N HIS A 100 -10.73 11.24 7.47
CA HIS A 100 -10.83 10.78 6.08
C HIS A 100 -11.14 11.94 5.13
N GLU A 101 -12.14 12.77 5.45
CA GLU A 101 -12.49 13.98 4.67
C GLU A 101 -11.31 14.95 4.55
N GLN A 102 -10.53 15.13 5.62
CA GLN A 102 -9.31 15.95 5.59
C GLN A 102 -8.24 15.37 4.64
N LEU A 103 -8.05 14.07 4.62
CA LEU A 103 -7.13 13.42 3.67
C LEU A 103 -7.62 13.59 2.23
N VAL A 104 -8.90 13.37 1.96
CA VAL A 104 -9.49 13.61 0.64
C VAL A 104 -9.33 15.06 0.21
N ALA A 105 -9.62 16.03 1.09
CA ALA A 105 -9.45 17.45 0.79
C ALA A 105 -7.99 17.86 0.52
N SER A 106 -7.03 17.17 1.13
CA SER A 106 -5.59 17.47 0.97
C SER A 106 -4.95 16.82 -0.25
N TYR A 107 -5.45 15.66 -0.69
CA TYR A 107 -4.81 14.83 -1.71
C TYR A 107 -5.73 14.43 -2.86
N GLU A 108 -7.00 14.86 -2.83
CA GLU A 108 -8.00 14.71 -3.91
C GLU A 108 -7.92 13.36 -4.66
N ASP A 109 -7.53 13.41 -5.93
CA ASP A 109 -7.48 12.25 -6.83
C ASP A 109 -6.46 11.17 -6.42
N LEU A 110 -5.55 11.47 -5.49
CA LEU A 110 -4.62 10.46 -4.97
C LEU A 110 -5.28 9.55 -3.93
N VAL A 111 -6.38 9.96 -3.29
CA VAL A 111 -7.04 9.12 -2.29
C VAL A 111 -7.88 8.06 -2.98
N VAL A 112 -7.53 6.81 -2.76
CA VAL A 112 -8.20 5.62 -3.30
C VAL A 112 -8.76 4.73 -2.18
N GLY A 113 -9.73 3.93 -2.48
CA GLY A 113 -10.43 3.12 -1.48
C GLY A 113 -11.63 3.86 -0.92
N PRO A 114 -12.00 3.77 0.32
CA PRO A 114 -11.30 3.26 1.51
C PRO A 114 -11.46 1.75 1.77
N ILE A 115 -10.65 1.21 2.68
CA ILE A 115 -10.87 -0.09 3.30
C ILE A 115 -11.45 0.12 4.69
N HIS A 116 -12.66 -0.36 4.91
CA HIS A 116 -13.34 -0.17 6.19
C HIS A 116 -12.85 -1.13 7.28
N LEU A 117 -12.91 -0.66 8.53
CA LEU A 117 -12.65 -1.49 9.70
C LEU A 117 -13.74 -2.56 9.83
N ARG A 118 -13.37 -3.84 9.65
CA ARG A 118 -14.27 -5.00 9.70
C ARG A 118 -13.67 -6.12 10.53
N ALA A 119 -14.51 -6.75 11.35
CA ALA A 119 -14.12 -7.90 12.16
C ALA A 119 -13.63 -9.08 11.28
N ALA A 120 -14.23 -9.27 10.10
CA ALA A 120 -13.84 -10.33 9.17
C ALA A 120 -12.37 -10.21 8.72
N ILE A 121 -11.83 -8.99 8.53
CA ILE A 121 -10.42 -8.80 8.17
C ILE A 121 -9.50 -9.23 9.32
N ALA A 122 -9.85 -8.85 10.56
CA ALA A 122 -9.10 -9.25 11.74
C ALA A 122 -9.18 -10.77 11.97
N GLU A 123 -10.34 -11.37 11.76
CA GLU A 123 -10.56 -12.81 11.87
C GLU A 123 -9.71 -13.58 10.82
N ALA A 124 -9.76 -13.18 9.56
CA ALA A 124 -8.95 -13.78 8.49
C ALA A 124 -7.46 -13.73 8.83
N SER A 125 -6.98 -12.58 9.28
CA SER A 125 -5.59 -12.38 9.71
C SER A 125 -5.20 -13.27 10.88
N ALA A 126 -6.05 -13.35 11.92
CA ALA A 126 -5.79 -14.18 13.10
C ALA A 126 -5.74 -15.68 12.78
N GLN A 127 -6.50 -16.12 11.77
CA GLN A 127 -6.52 -17.51 11.31
C GLN A 127 -5.52 -17.78 10.17
N SER A 128 -4.76 -16.79 9.72
CA SER A 128 -3.88 -16.89 8.55
C SER A 128 -4.61 -17.40 7.30
N LEU A 129 -5.87 -16.96 7.13
CA LEU A 129 -6.72 -17.32 6.00
C LEU A 129 -6.94 -16.11 5.08
N PRO A 130 -7.08 -16.34 3.76
CA PRO A 130 -7.54 -15.27 2.88
C PRO A 130 -9.04 -14.96 3.12
N LEU A 131 -9.47 -13.72 2.86
CA LEU A 131 -10.84 -13.27 3.11
C LEU A 131 -11.91 -14.17 2.49
N HIS A 132 -11.68 -14.65 1.25
CA HIS A 132 -12.64 -15.51 0.56
C HIS A 132 -12.82 -16.88 1.24
N ALA A 133 -11.85 -17.35 2.02
CA ALA A 133 -11.96 -18.61 2.76
C ALA A 133 -12.90 -18.51 3.98
N LEU A 134 -13.26 -17.29 4.40
CA LEU A 134 -14.27 -17.08 5.45
C LEU A 134 -15.71 -17.32 4.94
N GLY A 135 -15.91 -17.47 3.63
CA GLY A 135 -17.22 -17.71 3.02
C GLY A 135 -18.22 -16.57 3.32
N GLN A 136 -19.46 -16.94 3.61
CA GLN A 136 -20.56 -15.99 3.86
C GLN A 136 -20.56 -15.37 5.27
N ARG A 137 -19.45 -15.42 6.00
CA ARG A 137 -19.36 -14.74 7.30
C ARG A 137 -19.55 -13.24 7.14
N ALA A 138 -20.31 -12.67 8.08
CA ALA A 138 -20.75 -11.27 8.01
C ALA A 138 -19.58 -10.30 7.74
N GLY A 139 -19.61 -9.67 6.57
CA GLY A 139 -18.65 -8.65 6.15
C GLY A 139 -17.42 -9.14 5.39
N ALA A 140 -17.19 -10.46 5.24
CA ALA A 140 -16.05 -10.99 4.48
C ALA A 140 -16.16 -10.69 2.98
N GLU A 141 -17.34 -10.94 2.39
CA GLU A 141 -17.60 -10.62 0.97
C GLU A 141 -17.46 -9.13 0.67
N ILE A 142 -17.99 -8.27 1.56
CA ILE A 142 -17.90 -6.82 1.39
C ILE A 142 -16.43 -6.37 1.51
N ALA A 143 -15.67 -6.93 2.47
CA ALA A 143 -14.25 -6.65 2.60
C ALA A 143 -13.48 -7.08 1.34
N ALA A 144 -13.75 -8.28 0.83
CA ALA A 144 -13.12 -8.78 -0.41
C ALA A 144 -13.43 -7.87 -1.61
N ALA A 145 -14.68 -7.40 -1.73
CA ALA A 145 -15.08 -6.47 -2.78
C ALA A 145 -14.35 -5.11 -2.68
N GLU A 146 -14.14 -4.59 -1.45
CA GLU A 146 -13.36 -3.36 -1.23
C GLU A 146 -11.90 -3.53 -1.70
N PHE A 147 -11.25 -4.66 -1.38
CA PHE A 147 -9.89 -4.95 -1.85
C PHE A 147 -9.83 -5.16 -3.37
N THR A 148 -10.84 -5.81 -3.96
CA THR A 148 -10.92 -5.98 -5.42
C THR A 148 -11.06 -4.63 -6.13
N ALA A 149 -11.94 -3.76 -5.62
CA ALA A 149 -12.11 -2.41 -6.15
C ALA A 149 -10.83 -1.57 -6.01
N LEU A 150 -10.13 -1.68 -4.87
CA LEU A 150 -8.85 -1.03 -4.65
C LEU A 150 -7.79 -1.53 -5.64
N LEU A 151 -7.69 -2.84 -5.83
CA LEU A 151 -6.72 -3.42 -6.77
C LEU A 151 -6.93 -2.89 -8.20
N ALA A 152 -8.16 -2.81 -8.65
CA ALA A 152 -8.50 -2.25 -9.96
C ALA A 152 -8.09 -0.77 -10.12
N GLN A 153 -8.09 0.01 -9.02
CA GLN A 153 -7.65 1.41 -9.04
C GLN A 153 -6.13 1.53 -9.07
N VAL A 154 -5.42 0.71 -8.28
CA VAL A 154 -3.95 0.84 -8.12
C VAL A 154 -3.17 0.09 -9.19
N VAL A 155 -3.76 -0.94 -9.80
CA VAL A 155 -3.17 -1.74 -10.90
C VAL A 155 -4.20 -1.92 -12.01
N PRO A 156 -4.54 -0.87 -12.77
CA PRO A 156 -5.61 -0.89 -13.77
C PRO A 156 -5.37 -1.91 -14.91
N ASP A 157 -4.11 -2.24 -15.17
CA ASP A 157 -3.73 -3.18 -16.25
C ASP A 157 -3.88 -4.66 -15.83
N LEU A 158 -4.20 -4.90 -14.56
CA LEU A 158 -4.51 -6.23 -14.04
C LEU A 158 -6.00 -6.53 -14.29
N SER A 159 -6.32 -6.90 -15.54
CA SER A 159 -7.61 -7.53 -15.79
C SER A 159 -7.64 -8.88 -15.08
N PRO A 160 -8.67 -9.19 -14.29
CA PRO A 160 -8.88 -10.56 -13.86
C PRO A 160 -8.97 -11.43 -15.11
N LYS A 161 -7.93 -12.20 -15.41
CA LYS A 161 -8.05 -13.30 -16.34
C LYS A 161 -9.08 -14.23 -15.72
N ASP A 162 -10.12 -14.52 -16.45
CA ASP A 162 -11.26 -15.33 -16.10
C ASP A 162 -10.90 -16.47 -15.13
N ALA A 163 -11.43 -16.38 -13.90
CA ALA A 163 -11.32 -17.43 -12.91
C ALA A 163 -12.46 -18.43 -13.04
#